data_1e229c67cc7766415ebbd538e0dfa67f
#
_entry.id   1e229c67cc7766415ebbd538e0dfa67f
#
_cell.length_a   1.000
_cell.length_b   1.000
_cell.length_c   1.000
_cell.angle_alpha   90.00
_cell.angle_beta   90.00
_cell.angle_gamma   90.00
#
_symmetry.space_group_name_H-M   'P 1'
#
loop_
_entity.id
_entity.type
_entity.pdbx_description
1 polymer ?
#
loop_
_entity_poly.entity_id
_entity_poly.type
_entity_poly.pdbx_seq_one_letter_code
_entity_poly.pdbx_strand_id
1 'polypeptide(L)' 'ASGAGELDAFIVQLLAERKDFVQQRGMEAVGPLMGAVMGEFRGRVDGALVSERLRVKLGEFLG' A
#
# COMPACT_ATOMS: atom_id res chain seq x y z
N ALA A 1 -7.04 7.02 16.37
CA ALA A 1 -8.00 6.21 15.69
C ALA A 1 -7.31 5.12 14.89
N SER A 2 -8.00 4.05 14.68
CA SER A 2 -7.49 2.89 14.00
C SER A 2 -7.98 2.87 12.56
N GLY A 3 -7.81 1.74 11.91
CA GLY A 3 -8.37 1.54 10.60
C GLY A 3 -7.61 2.26 9.50
N ALA A 4 -8.27 3.19 8.83
CA ALA A 4 -7.69 3.83 7.65
C ALA A 4 -6.40 4.56 7.96
N GLY A 5 -6.30 5.17 9.14
CA GLY A 5 -5.07 5.86 9.52
C GLY A 5 -3.89 4.94 9.63
N GLU A 6 -4.10 3.80 10.28
CA GLU A 6 -3.03 2.80 10.40
C GLU A 6 -2.66 2.23 9.04
N LEU A 7 -3.67 1.98 8.22
CA LEU A 7 -3.45 1.41 6.90
C LEU A 7 -2.63 2.37 6.04
N ASP A 8 -3.01 3.63 6.02
CA ASP A 8 -2.29 4.62 5.23
C ASP A 8 -0.85 4.76 5.70
N ALA A 9 -0.64 4.80 7.01
CA ALA A 9 0.70 4.93 7.57
C ALA A 9 1.57 3.74 7.18
N PHE A 10 1.00 2.55 7.25
CA PHE A 10 1.74 1.36 6.88
C PHE A 10 2.11 1.38 5.41
N ILE A 11 1.16 1.79 4.55
CA ILE A 11 1.41 1.84 3.12
C ILE A 11 2.52 2.83 2.80
N VAL A 12 2.47 4.02 3.39
CA VAL A 12 3.49 5.03 3.16
C VAL A 12 4.86 4.51 3.54
N GLN A 13 4.96 3.86 4.70
CA GLN A 13 6.21 3.30 5.14
C GLN A 13 6.69 2.20 4.20
N LEU A 14 5.77 1.35 3.76
CA LEU A 14 6.10 0.27 2.85
C LEU A 14 6.64 0.80 1.53
N LEU A 15 6.01 1.83 1.00
CA LEU A 15 6.47 2.44 -0.25
C LEU A 15 7.87 3.01 -0.11
N ALA A 16 8.15 3.62 1.03
CA ALA A 16 9.47 4.17 1.28
C ALA A 16 10.53 3.07 1.35
N GLU A 17 10.18 1.94 1.97
CA GLU A 17 11.10 0.82 2.09
C GLU A 17 11.32 0.13 0.76
N ARG A 18 10.31 0.15 -0.12
CA ARG A 18 10.38 -0.49 -1.43
C ARG A 18 10.51 0.54 -2.55
N LYS A 19 11.15 1.64 -2.27
CA LYS A 19 11.23 2.75 -3.21
C LYS A 19 11.71 2.33 -4.59
N ASP A 20 12.80 1.61 -4.65
CA ASP A 20 13.37 1.20 -5.93
C ASP A 20 12.41 0.28 -6.68
N PHE A 21 11.82 -0.67 -5.96
CA PHE A 21 10.87 -1.60 -6.55
C PHE A 21 9.66 -0.84 -7.11
N VAL A 22 9.15 0.10 -6.32
CA VAL A 22 7.98 0.88 -6.71
C VAL A 22 8.28 1.72 -7.94
N GLN A 23 9.45 2.34 -7.98
CA GLN A 23 9.80 3.19 -9.12
C GLN A 23 9.98 2.37 -10.39
N GLN A 24 10.48 1.16 -10.27
CA GLN A 24 10.64 0.29 -11.43
C GLN A 24 9.30 -0.22 -11.95
N ARG A 25 8.41 -0.58 -11.04
CA ARG A 25 7.13 -1.18 -11.41
C ARG A 25 6.04 -0.16 -11.67
N GLY A 26 6.16 1.01 -11.09
CA GLY A 26 5.10 2.01 -11.20
C GLY A 26 3.82 1.48 -10.57
N MET A 27 2.69 1.71 -11.23
CA MET A 27 1.41 1.29 -10.69
C MET A 27 1.26 -0.22 -10.62
N GLU A 28 2.09 -0.97 -11.33
CA GLU A 28 2.04 -2.43 -11.27
C GLU A 28 2.52 -2.96 -9.93
N ALA A 29 3.17 -2.12 -9.14
CA ALA A 29 3.61 -2.52 -7.81
C ALA A 29 2.45 -2.81 -6.87
N VAL A 30 1.25 -2.34 -7.21
CA VAL A 30 0.06 -2.57 -6.37
C VAL A 30 -0.13 -4.06 -6.07
N GLY A 31 0.01 -4.91 -7.08
CA GLY A 31 -0.21 -6.34 -6.89
C GLY A 31 0.67 -6.95 -5.81
N PRO A 32 1.99 -6.90 -5.99
CA PRO A 32 2.91 -7.46 -4.99
C PRO A 32 2.79 -6.77 -3.63
N LEU A 33 2.64 -5.44 -3.61
CA LEU A 33 2.55 -4.72 -2.35
C LEU A 33 1.26 -5.03 -1.61
N MET A 34 0.20 -5.31 -2.36
CA MET A 34 -1.08 -5.66 -1.75
C MET A 34 -0.94 -6.92 -0.90
N GLY A 35 -0.16 -7.88 -1.37
CA GLY A 35 0.10 -9.08 -0.59
C GLY A 35 0.74 -8.77 0.75
N ALA A 36 1.71 -7.86 0.75
CA ALA A 36 2.39 -7.48 1.98
C ALA A 36 1.43 -6.79 2.94
N VAL A 37 0.60 -5.87 2.42
CA VAL A 37 -0.36 -5.16 3.26
C VAL A 37 -1.41 -6.11 3.81
N MET A 38 -1.93 -6.99 2.97
CA MET A 38 -2.95 -7.95 3.42
C MET A 38 -2.39 -8.91 4.47
N GLY A 39 -1.12 -9.27 4.35
CA GLY A 39 -0.48 -10.11 5.35
C GLY A 39 -0.41 -9.43 6.70
N GLU A 40 -0.12 -8.13 6.70
CA GLU A 40 -0.01 -7.37 7.94
C GLU A 40 -1.37 -7.13 8.58
N PHE A 41 -2.38 -6.86 7.75
CA PHE A 41 -3.71 -6.49 8.23
C PHE A 41 -4.73 -7.59 8.05
N ARG A 42 -4.29 -8.84 8.01
CA ARG A 42 -5.18 -9.96 7.76
C ARG A 42 -6.39 -9.92 8.70
N GLY A 43 -7.58 -9.97 8.11
CA GLY A 43 -8.81 -10.02 8.87
C GLY A 43 -9.24 -8.70 9.48
N ARG A 44 -8.47 -7.63 9.28
CA ARG A 44 -8.78 -6.33 9.88
C ARG A 44 -9.19 -5.29 8.87
N VAL A 45 -8.91 -5.52 7.59
CA VAL A 45 -9.30 -4.58 6.54
C VAL A 45 -9.81 -5.36 5.34
N ASP A 46 -10.61 -4.68 4.53
CA ASP A 46 -11.16 -5.25 3.32
C ASP A 46 -10.13 -5.10 2.19
N GLY A 47 -9.99 -6.14 1.37
CA GLY A 47 -9.07 -6.10 0.25
C GLY A 47 -9.34 -4.97 -0.72
N ALA A 48 -10.63 -4.67 -0.94
CA ALA A 48 -10.98 -3.57 -1.84
C ALA A 48 -10.47 -2.24 -1.29
N LEU A 49 -10.59 -2.03 0.01
CA LEU A 49 -10.07 -0.82 0.65
C LEU A 49 -8.56 -0.74 0.52
N VAL A 50 -7.88 -1.86 0.76
CA VAL A 50 -6.43 -1.91 0.65
C VAL A 50 -6.00 -1.53 -0.76
N SER A 51 -6.66 -2.08 -1.77
CA SER A 51 -6.33 -1.80 -3.16
C SER A 51 -6.50 -0.32 -3.47
N GLU A 52 -7.60 0.26 -3.02
CA GLU A 52 -7.88 1.67 -3.28
C GLU A 52 -6.85 2.57 -2.61
N ARG A 53 -6.60 2.34 -1.33
CA ARG A 53 -5.65 3.18 -0.60
C ARG A 53 -4.24 3.02 -1.14
N LEU A 54 -3.89 1.81 -1.52
CA LEU A 54 -2.56 1.56 -2.07
C LEU A 54 -2.36 2.31 -3.38
N ARG A 55 -3.39 2.32 -4.24
CA ARG A 55 -3.30 3.06 -5.48
C ARG A 55 -3.17 4.55 -5.24
N VAL A 56 -3.95 5.08 -4.31
CA VAL A 56 -3.90 6.51 -4.00
C VAL A 56 -2.51 6.89 -3.51
N LYS A 57 -1.99 6.15 -2.54
CA LYS A 57 -0.68 6.47 -1.98
C LYS A 57 0.44 6.25 -3.00
N LEU A 58 0.32 5.21 -3.79
CA LEU A 58 1.31 4.93 -4.82
C LEU A 58 1.35 6.04 -5.87
N GLY A 59 0.18 6.51 -6.28
CA GLY A 59 0.11 7.61 -7.22
C GLY A 59 0.75 8.87 -6.67
N GLU A 60 0.51 9.18 -5.41
CA GLU A 60 1.13 10.33 -4.76
C GLU A 60 2.64 10.15 -4.64
N PHE A 61 3.07 8.94 -4.35
CA PHE A 61 4.49 8.65 -4.20
C PHE A 61 5.24 8.81 -5.52
N LEU A 62 4.64 8.32 -6.60
CA LEU A 62 5.26 8.37 -7.92
C LEU A 62 5.12 9.73 -8.59
N GLY A 63 4.03 10.41 -8.29
CA GLY A 63 3.73 11.68 -8.88
C GLY A 63 4.60 12.78 -8.37
#